data_6d8175536825efc31634ed031e1a6889
#
_entry.id   6d8175536825efc31634ed031e1a6889
#
_cell.length_a   1.000
_cell.length_b   1.000
_cell.length_c   1.000
_cell.angle_alpha   90.00
_cell.angle_beta   90.00
_cell.angle_gamma   90.00
#
_symmetry.space_group_name_H-M   'P 1'
#
loop_
_entity.id
_entity.type
_entity.pdbx_description
1 polymer ?
#
loop_
_entity_poly.entity_id
_entity_poly.type
_entity_poly.pdbx_seq_one_letter_code
_entity_poly.pdbx_strand_id
1 'polypeptide(L)'
;MKILVIGPSWVGDMMMSQSLYRTLQARYPQAIIDVMAPAWCRPLLSRMPEVNEAIPMPLGHGALEIGERRKLGHSLREKRYDRAYVLPNSFKSALVPFFAGIPHRTGWRGEMRYGLLNDVRVLDKEAWPLMVERYVALAYDKGIMRTAQDLPQPLLWPQLQVSEGEKSYTCNQFSLSSERPMIGFCPGAEFGPAKRWPHYHYAELAKQLIDEGYQVVLFGSAKDHEAGNEILAALNIEQQAWCRNLAGETQLDQAVILIAACKAIVTNDSGLMHVAAALNRPLVALYGPSSPDFTPPLSHKARVIRLITGYHKVRKGDAAEGYHQSLIDITPQRVLEELNALLLQEEA
;
A
#
# COMPACT_ATOMS: atom_id res chain seq x y z
N MET A 1 -25.26 13.10 -2.52
CA MET A 1 -24.56 12.48 -3.67
C MET A 1 -24.03 11.14 -3.23
N LYS A 2 -24.30 10.08 -4.01
CA LYS A 2 -23.78 8.73 -3.79
C LYS A 2 -22.73 8.39 -4.83
N ILE A 3 -21.58 7.91 -4.39
CA ILE A 3 -20.43 7.64 -5.23
C ILE A 3 -20.05 6.17 -5.09
N LEU A 4 -19.85 5.49 -6.23
CA LEU A 4 -19.23 4.18 -6.29
C LEU A 4 -17.78 4.33 -6.80
N VAL A 5 -16.83 3.78 -6.07
CA VAL A 5 -15.45 3.63 -6.55
C VAL A 5 -15.19 2.16 -6.87
N ILE A 6 -14.78 1.89 -8.10
CA ILE A 6 -14.17 0.59 -8.42
C ILE A 6 -12.71 0.70 -8.02
N GLY A 7 -12.37 0.06 -6.91
CA GLY A 7 -11.05 0.14 -6.29
C GLY A 7 -10.01 -0.75 -6.95
N PRO A 8 -8.73 -0.48 -6.72
CA PRO A 8 -7.64 -1.34 -7.14
C PRO A 8 -7.58 -2.63 -6.32
N SER A 9 -6.79 -3.60 -6.80
CA SER A 9 -6.67 -4.93 -6.18
C SER A 9 -5.37 -5.15 -5.40
N TRP A 10 -4.46 -4.19 -5.39
CA TRP A 10 -3.19 -4.28 -4.68
C TRP A 10 -3.21 -3.42 -3.41
N VAL A 11 -2.54 -3.88 -2.35
CA VAL A 11 -2.51 -3.18 -1.04
C VAL A 11 -2.00 -1.75 -1.20
N GLY A 12 -0.88 -1.56 -1.89
CA GLY A 12 -0.30 -0.23 -2.08
C GLY A 12 -1.20 0.71 -2.88
N ASP A 13 -1.76 0.24 -3.99
CA ASP A 13 -2.70 1.02 -4.81
C ASP A 13 -3.98 1.35 -4.03
N MET A 14 -4.48 0.38 -3.24
CA MET A 14 -5.64 0.60 -2.38
C MET A 14 -5.35 1.66 -1.33
N MET A 15 -4.18 1.65 -0.73
CA MET A 15 -3.78 2.68 0.22
C MET A 15 -3.71 4.06 -0.45
N MET A 16 -3.02 4.18 -1.59
CA MET A 16 -2.90 5.45 -2.31
C MET A 16 -4.26 5.97 -2.80
N SER A 17 -5.20 5.08 -3.12
CA SER A 17 -6.55 5.47 -3.57
C SER A 17 -7.37 6.19 -2.49
N GLN A 18 -7.03 6.03 -1.20
CA GLN A 18 -7.69 6.79 -0.13
C GLN A 18 -7.54 8.31 -0.31
N SER A 19 -6.48 8.77 -0.95
CA SER A 19 -6.32 10.20 -1.25
C SER A 19 -7.45 10.73 -2.14
N LEU A 20 -7.95 9.92 -3.07
CA LEU A 20 -9.15 10.27 -3.83
C LEU A 20 -10.38 10.35 -2.92
N TYR A 21 -10.59 9.36 -2.04
CA TYR A 21 -11.76 9.34 -1.16
C TYR A 21 -11.76 10.55 -0.22
N ARG A 22 -10.62 10.86 0.37
CA ARG A 22 -10.43 12.06 1.21
C ARG A 22 -10.70 13.35 0.45
N THR A 23 -10.21 13.46 -0.78
CA THR A 23 -10.43 14.62 -1.64
C THR A 23 -11.91 14.75 -2.01
N LEU A 24 -12.58 13.65 -2.37
CA LEU A 24 -14.02 13.66 -2.67
C LEU A 24 -14.85 14.06 -1.44
N GLN A 25 -14.50 13.55 -0.26
CA GLN A 25 -15.20 13.90 0.97
C GLN A 25 -14.99 15.38 1.35
N ALA A 26 -13.80 15.92 1.15
CA ALA A 26 -13.51 17.33 1.38
C ALA A 26 -14.28 18.25 0.42
N ARG A 27 -14.40 17.85 -0.85
CA ARG A 27 -15.15 18.59 -1.88
C ARG A 27 -16.68 18.46 -1.71
N TYR A 28 -17.12 17.32 -1.27
CA TYR A 28 -18.53 16.97 -1.10
C TYR A 28 -18.77 16.36 0.28
N PRO A 29 -18.86 17.20 1.35
CA PRO A 29 -18.92 16.70 2.74
C PRO A 29 -20.07 15.75 3.04
N GLN A 30 -21.16 15.84 2.28
CA GLN A 30 -22.35 14.98 2.42
C GLN A 30 -22.34 13.78 1.44
N ALA A 31 -21.25 13.55 0.74
CA ALA A 31 -21.16 12.40 -0.17
C ALA A 31 -21.05 11.10 0.61
N ILE A 32 -21.74 10.08 0.11
CA ILE A 32 -21.66 8.70 0.58
C ILE A 32 -20.79 7.95 -0.43
N ILE A 33 -19.65 7.44 0.00
CA ILE A 33 -18.67 6.76 -0.85
C ILE A 33 -18.65 5.28 -0.51
N ASP A 34 -19.05 4.44 -1.47
CA ASP A 34 -18.90 3.00 -1.39
C ASP A 34 -17.75 2.58 -2.31
N VAL A 35 -16.96 1.61 -1.88
CA VAL A 35 -15.80 1.11 -2.63
C VAL A 35 -15.99 -0.36 -2.93
N MET A 36 -15.98 -0.73 -4.21
CA MET A 36 -15.99 -2.11 -4.67
C MET A 36 -14.58 -2.58 -4.93
N ALA A 37 -14.15 -3.60 -4.22
CA ALA A 37 -12.81 -4.19 -4.33
C ALA A 37 -12.84 -5.67 -3.92
N PRO A 38 -11.78 -6.46 -4.20
CA PRO A 38 -11.68 -7.82 -3.69
C PRO A 38 -11.95 -7.90 -2.19
N ALA A 39 -12.59 -8.98 -1.73
CA ALA A 39 -13.01 -9.12 -0.34
C ALA A 39 -11.86 -8.98 0.68
N TRP A 40 -10.66 -9.38 0.31
CA TRP A 40 -9.47 -9.26 1.16
C TRP A 40 -9.02 -7.80 1.43
N CYS A 41 -9.48 -6.82 0.62
CA CYS A 41 -9.22 -5.39 0.85
C CYS A 41 -10.10 -4.79 1.96
N ARG A 42 -11.15 -5.50 2.38
CA ARG A 42 -12.11 -4.99 3.38
C ARG A 42 -11.45 -4.49 4.67
N PRO A 43 -10.43 -5.17 5.23
CA PRO A 43 -9.75 -4.71 6.43
C PRO A 43 -9.12 -3.32 6.30
N LEU A 44 -8.63 -2.95 5.13
CA LEU A 44 -8.11 -1.60 4.86
C LEU A 44 -9.25 -0.59 4.70
N LEU A 45 -10.26 -0.92 3.90
CA LEU A 45 -11.41 -0.04 3.64
C LEU A 45 -12.20 0.28 4.90
N SER A 46 -12.37 -0.69 5.80
CA SER A 46 -13.08 -0.49 7.07
C SER A 46 -12.37 0.45 8.05
N ARG A 47 -11.08 0.74 7.82
CA ARG A 47 -10.29 1.70 8.59
C ARG A 47 -10.21 3.08 7.94
N MET A 48 -10.88 3.27 6.81
CA MET A 48 -10.96 4.55 6.08
C MET A 48 -12.30 5.22 6.40
N PRO A 49 -12.34 6.29 7.21
CA PRO A 49 -13.61 6.91 7.63
C PRO A 49 -14.42 7.49 6.46
N GLU A 50 -13.79 7.74 5.32
CA GLU A 50 -14.45 8.20 4.11
C GLU A 50 -15.30 7.11 3.42
N VAL A 51 -15.02 5.84 3.69
CA VAL A 51 -15.70 4.70 3.07
C VAL A 51 -16.91 4.30 3.89
N ASN A 52 -18.09 4.43 3.30
CA ASN A 52 -19.34 4.03 3.91
C ASN A 52 -19.52 2.50 3.88
N GLU A 53 -19.29 1.89 2.74
CA GLU A 53 -19.43 0.45 2.54
C GLU A 53 -18.32 -0.10 1.64
N ALA A 54 -17.71 -1.19 2.07
CA ALA A 54 -16.81 -1.99 1.25
C ALA A 54 -17.60 -3.11 0.56
N ILE A 55 -17.87 -2.94 -0.73
CA ILE A 55 -18.63 -3.91 -1.53
C ILE A 55 -17.65 -4.95 -2.10
N PRO A 56 -17.84 -6.24 -1.83
CA PRO A 56 -16.94 -7.26 -2.36
C PRO A 56 -17.11 -7.41 -3.86
N MET A 57 -15.99 -7.46 -4.60
CA MET A 57 -15.91 -7.89 -5.98
C MET A 57 -15.68 -9.40 -5.99
N PRO A 58 -16.68 -10.20 -6.35
CA PRO A 58 -16.59 -11.65 -6.26
C PRO A 58 -15.76 -12.28 -7.37
N LEU A 59 -15.42 -11.51 -8.41
CA LEU A 59 -14.74 -12.02 -9.59
C LEU A 59 -13.22 -11.87 -9.46
N GLY A 60 -12.51 -12.96 -9.76
CA GLY A 60 -11.06 -13.03 -9.67
C GLY A 60 -10.33 -12.11 -10.64
N HIS A 61 -9.08 -11.83 -10.30
CA HIS A 61 -8.17 -11.10 -11.18
C HIS A 61 -7.97 -11.88 -12.49
N GLY A 62 -8.17 -11.23 -13.64
CA GLY A 62 -8.08 -11.86 -14.95
C GLY A 62 -9.42 -12.29 -15.54
N ALA A 63 -10.42 -12.66 -14.74
CA ALA A 63 -11.73 -13.10 -15.21
C ALA A 63 -12.52 -11.97 -15.89
N LEU A 64 -13.01 -12.19 -17.11
CA LEU A 64 -13.85 -11.22 -17.82
C LEU A 64 -15.31 -11.33 -17.35
N GLU A 65 -15.91 -12.49 -17.44
CA GLU A 65 -17.25 -12.87 -16.92
C GLU A 65 -18.31 -11.78 -17.07
N ILE A 66 -18.59 -11.37 -18.31
CA ILE A 66 -19.50 -10.25 -18.63
C ILE A 66 -20.89 -10.47 -18.02
N GLY A 67 -21.40 -11.70 -18.04
CA GLY A 67 -22.71 -12.05 -17.49
C GLY A 67 -22.80 -11.78 -15.99
N GLU A 68 -21.78 -12.18 -15.23
CA GLU A 68 -21.72 -11.97 -13.77
C GLU A 68 -21.54 -10.49 -13.44
N ARG A 69 -20.71 -9.77 -14.21
CA ARG A 69 -20.55 -8.30 -14.06
C ARG A 69 -21.84 -7.55 -14.35
N ARG A 70 -22.63 -8.04 -15.33
CA ARG A 70 -23.96 -7.49 -15.63
C ARG A 70 -24.93 -7.72 -14.48
N LYS A 71 -25.00 -8.93 -13.93
CA LYS A 71 -25.85 -9.23 -12.75
C LYS A 71 -25.47 -8.34 -11.57
N LEU A 72 -24.15 -8.24 -11.27
CA LEU A 72 -23.64 -7.41 -10.20
C LEU A 72 -23.97 -5.93 -10.42
N GLY A 73 -23.79 -5.41 -11.64
CA GLY A 73 -24.18 -4.04 -11.98
C GLY A 73 -25.68 -3.81 -11.79
N HIS A 74 -26.54 -4.73 -12.24
CA HIS A 74 -27.98 -4.63 -12.05
C HIS A 74 -28.39 -4.64 -10.58
N SER A 75 -27.74 -5.44 -9.72
CA SER A 75 -28.01 -5.46 -8.28
C SER A 75 -27.68 -4.12 -7.59
N LEU A 76 -26.77 -3.34 -8.15
CA LEU A 76 -26.39 -2.03 -7.61
C LEU A 76 -27.32 -0.89 -8.05
N ARG A 77 -28.24 -1.10 -8.98
CA ARG A 77 -29.17 -0.05 -9.47
C ARG A 77 -30.02 0.54 -8.37
N GLU A 78 -30.44 -0.25 -7.41
CA GLU A 78 -31.26 0.19 -6.30
C GLU A 78 -30.51 1.18 -5.37
N LYS A 79 -29.17 1.11 -5.35
CA LYS A 79 -28.34 2.04 -4.55
C LYS A 79 -28.34 3.46 -5.13
N ARG A 80 -28.70 3.65 -6.42
CA ARG A 80 -28.85 4.93 -7.11
C ARG A 80 -27.62 5.83 -6.97
N TYR A 81 -26.46 5.32 -7.40
CA TYR A 81 -25.22 6.10 -7.45
C TYR A 81 -25.31 7.21 -8.49
N ASP A 82 -24.83 8.39 -8.12
CA ASP A 82 -24.76 9.56 -9.02
C ASP A 82 -23.49 9.54 -9.86
N ARG A 83 -22.39 9.06 -9.26
CA ARG A 83 -21.07 9.03 -9.90
C ARG A 83 -20.35 7.72 -9.63
N ALA A 84 -19.54 7.30 -10.59
CA ALA A 84 -18.56 6.22 -10.43
C ALA A 84 -17.16 6.69 -10.81
N TYR A 85 -16.17 6.26 -10.04
CA TYR A 85 -14.75 6.41 -10.35
C TYR A 85 -14.14 5.02 -10.54
N VAL A 86 -13.58 4.78 -11.72
CA VAL A 86 -13.03 3.47 -12.09
C VAL A 86 -11.52 3.56 -12.10
N LEU A 87 -10.88 3.08 -11.02
CA LEU A 87 -9.44 3.23 -10.81
C LEU A 87 -8.59 2.23 -11.60
N PRO A 88 -8.97 0.93 -11.72
CA PRO A 88 -8.26 0.04 -12.61
C PRO A 88 -8.46 0.44 -14.07
N ASN A 89 -7.44 0.18 -14.91
CA ASN A 89 -7.43 0.61 -16.31
C ASN A 89 -7.93 -0.47 -17.30
N SER A 90 -8.43 -1.60 -16.81
CA SER A 90 -8.95 -2.68 -17.66
C SER A 90 -10.34 -2.38 -18.20
N PHE A 91 -10.67 -2.94 -19.38
CA PHE A 91 -12.00 -2.90 -19.97
C PHE A 91 -13.06 -3.40 -19.00
N LYS A 92 -12.82 -4.57 -18.41
CA LYS A 92 -13.76 -5.24 -17.51
C LYS A 92 -14.10 -4.45 -16.24
N SER A 93 -13.19 -3.59 -15.76
CA SER A 93 -13.43 -2.78 -14.55
C SER A 93 -14.52 -1.72 -14.74
N ALA A 94 -14.79 -1.32 -15.97
CA ALA A 94 -15.84 -0.34 -16.31
C ALA A 94 -17.24 -0.98 -16.52
N LEU A 95 -17.34 -2.31 -16.62
CA LEU A 95 -18.60 -2.99 -16.90
C LEU A 95 -19.62 -2.88 -15.77
N VAL A 96 -19.21 -3.05 -14.52
CA VAL A 96 -20.13 -2.99 -13.38
C VAL A 96 -20.81 -1.62 -13.25
N PRO A 97 -20.09 -0.48 -13.23
CA PRO A 97 -20.74 0.83 -13.15
C PRO A 97 -21.57 1.15 -14.40
N PHE A 98 -21.20 0.63 -15.58
CA PHE A 98 -21.99 0.76 -16.79
C PHE A 98 -23.34 0.03 -16.66
N PHE A 99 -23.34 -1.25 -16.26
CA PHE A 99 -24.56 -2.03 -16.07
C PHE A 99 -25.39 -1.57 -14.87
N ALA A 100 -24.77 -0.92 -13.89
CA ALA A 100 -25.49 -0.26 -12.79
C ALA A 100 -26.24 1.00 -13.25
N GLY A 101 -25.99 1.48 -14.48
CA GLY A 101 -26.64 2.66 -15.03
C GLY A 101 -26.21 3.96 -14.37
N ILE A 102 -25.01 4.01 -13.82
CA ILE A 102 -24.48 5.20 -13.14
C ILE A 102 -24.24 6.30 -14.18
N PRO A 103 -24.84 7.50 -14.04
CA PRO A 103 -24.85 8.51 -15.09
C PRO A 103 -23.46 9.11 -15.39
N HIS A 104 -22.61 9.27 -14.39
CA HIS A 104 -21.25 9.80 -14.55
C HIS A 104 -20.22 8.73 -14.21
N ARG A 105 -19.42 8.32 -15.19
CA ARG A 105 -18.42 7.24 -15.04
C ARG A 105 -17.06 7.74 -15.51
N THR A 106 -16.22 8.06 -14.55
CA THR A 106 -14.90 8.71 -14.72
C THR A 106 -13.77 7.70 -14.59
N GLY A 107 -12.77 7.78 -15.44
CA GLY A 107 -11.55 7.00 -15.34
C GLY A 107 -10.51 7.39 -16.39
N TRP A 108 -9.26 7.00 -16.15
CA TRP A 108 -8.20 7.17 -17.12
C TRP A 108 -8.39 6.24 -18.32
N ARG A 109 -8.01 6.69 -19.51
CA ARG A 109 -7.97 5.86 -20.72
C ARG A 109 -6.98 4.72 -20.49
N GLY A 110 -7.48 3.50 -20.50
CA GLY A 110 -6.69 2.28 -20.44
C GLY A 110 -6.98 1.43 -21.66
N GLU A 111 -7.44 0.20 -21.45
CA GLU A 111 -7.99 -0.65 -22.52
C GLU A 111 -9.20 0.03 -23.17
N MET A 112 -9.66 -0.48 -24.34
CA MET A 112 -10.78 0.09 -25.10
C MET A 112 -12.09 0.05 -24.29
N ARG A 113 -12.39 1.11 -23.56
CA ARG A 113 -13.60 1.24 -22.72
C ARG A 113 -14.38 2.53 -22.99
N TYR A 114 -14.31 2.98 -24.24
CA TYR A 114 -15.13 4.06 -24.76
C TYR A 114 -16.62 3.66 -24.74
N GLY A 115 -17.49 4.56 -24.28
CA GLY A 115 -18.91 4.26 -24.07
C GLY A 115 -19.21 3.59 -22.72
N LEU A 116 -18.33 2.75 -22.18
CA LEU A 116 -18.46 2.24 -20.81
C LEU A 116 -18.15 3.36 -19.80
N LEU A 117 -17.10 4.12 -20.03
CA LEU A 117 -16.87 5.40 -19.35
C LEU A 117 -17.36 6.53 -20.23
N ASN A 118 -17.98 7.55 -19.65
CA ASN A 118 -18.40 8.77 -20.35
C ASN A 118 -17.61 10.02 -19.96
N ASP A 119 -16.72 9.91 -18.98
CA ASP A 119 -15.67 10.87 -18.68
C ASP A 119 -14.30 10.17 -18.75
N VAL A 120 -13.85 9.94 -19.98
CA VAL A 120 -12.55 9.31 -20.25
C VAL A 120 -11.46 10.37 -20.25
N ARG A 121 -10.41 10.14 -19.44
CA ARG A 121 -9.24 11.00 -19.32
C ARG A 121 -8.02 10.38 -19.96
N VAL A 122 -7.22 11.17 -20.65
CA VAL A 122 -5.95 10.75 -21.24
C VAL A 122 -4.83 11.07 -20.27
N LEU A 123 -4.09 10.02 -19.87
CA LEU A 123 -2.98 10.18 -18.95
C LEU A 123 -1.74 10.69 -19.67
N ASP A 124 -1.28 11.86 -19.25
CA ASP A 124 0.06 12.34 -19.50
C ASP A 124 0.91 12.00 -18.25
N LYS A 125 1.92 11.15 -18.42
CA LYS A 125 2.75 10.69 -17.30
C LYS A 125 3.73 11.75 -16.80
N GLU A 126 4.08 12.71 -17.64
CA GLU A 126 4.95 13.82 -17.27
C GLU A 126 4.17 14.86 -16.46
N ALA A 127 2.91 15.11 -16.87
CA ALA A 127 2.01 15.97 -16.12
C ALA A 127 1.57 15.38 -14.77
N TRP A 128 1.48 14.06 -14.69
CA TRP A 128 1.03 13.29 -13.52
C TRP A 128 2.06 12.22 -13.13
N PRO A 129 3.22 12.60 -12.57
CA PRO A 129 4.27 11.65 -12.25
C PRO A 129 3.88 10.67 -11.15
N LEU A 130 3.25 11.12 -10.06
CA LEU A 130 2.90 10.28 -8.94
C LEU A 130 1.56 9.56 -9.13
N MET A 131 1.48 8.31 -8.69
CA MET A 131 0.24 7.54 -8.72
C MET A 131 -0.87 8.19 -7.89
N VAL A 132 -0.54 8.73 -6.73
CA VAL A 132 -1.49 9.45 -5.86
C VAL A 132 -2.10 10.68 -6.56
N GLU A 133 -1.31 11.41 -7.34
CA GLU A 133 -1.79 12.56 -8.11
C GLU A 133 -2.79 12.15 -9.17
N ARG A 134 -2.55 11.01 -9.83
CA ARG A 134 -3.48 10.43 -10.82
C ARG A 134 -4.82 10.07 -10.20
N TYR A 135 -4.83 9.58 -8.97
CA TYR A 135 -6.07 9.31 -8.25
C TYR A 135 -6.79 10.60 -7.86
N VAL A 136 -6.08 11.56 -7.26
CA VAL A 136 -6.66 12.83 -6.81
C VAL A 136 -7.19 13.66 -7.97
N ALA A 137 -6.51 13.64 -9.13
CA ALA A 137 -6.95 14.36 -10.33
C ALA A 137 -8.36 13.95 -10.79
N LEU A 138 -8.78 12.72 -10.57
CA LEU A 138 -10.11 12.24 -10.93
C LEU A 138 -11.23 12.89 -10.11
N ALA A 139 -10.92 13.44 -8.93
CA ALA A 139 -11.91 14.14 -8.11
C ALA A 139 -12.39 15.45 -8.72
N TYR A 140 -11.69 16.00 -9.70
CA TYR A 140 -11.97 17.26 -10.36
C TYR A 140 -12.54 17.05 -11.76
N ASP A 141 -13.35 17.99 -12.23
CA ASP A 141 -13.92 17.91 -13.56
C ASP A 141 -12.86 17.97 -14.65
N LYS A 142 -13.12 17.32 -15.77
CA LYS A 142 -12.18 17.22 -16.89
C LYS A 142 -11.72 18.60 -17.37
N GLY A 143 -10.41 18.78 -17.49
CA GLY A 143 -9.78 20.01 -18.01
C GLY A 143 -9.55 21.10 -16.96
N ILE A 144 -10.03 20.95 -15.72
CA ILE A 144 -9.74 21.89 -14.63
C ILE A 144 -8.32 21.69 -14.13
N MET A 145 -7.96 20.46 -13.78
CA MET A 145 -6.59 20.11 -13.41
C MET A 145 -5.88 19.54 -14.62
N ARG A 146 -4.77 20.12 -15.03
CA ARG A 146 -3.98 19.72 -16.20
C ARG A 146 -2.68 19.06 -15.83
N THR A 147 -2.11 19.45 -14.69
CA THR A 147 -0.86 18.92 -14.15
C THR A 147 -0.97 18.71 -12.64
N ALA A 148 -0.02 18.00 -12.06
CA ALA A 148 0.09 17.82 -10.61
C ALA A 148 0.18 19.15 -9.84
N GLN A 149 0.75 20.18 -10.47
CA GLN A 149 0.91 21.50 -9.87
C GLN A 149 -0.42 22.26 -9.71
N ASP A 150 -1.44 21.91 -10.49
CA ASP A 150 -2.78 22.49 -10.37
C ASP A 150 -3.56 21.92 -9.17
N LEU A 151 -3.13 20.78 -8.61
CA LEU A 151 -3.80 20.17 -7.48
C LEU A 151 -3.61 21.00 -6.20
N PRO A 152 -4.67 21.16 -5.39
CA PRO A 152 -4.54 21.80 -4.09
C PRO A 152 -3.48 21.13 -3.21
N GLN A 153 -2.63 21.94 -2.59
CA GLN A 153 -1.57 21.47 -1.72
C GLN A 153 -1.85 21.88 -0.26
N PRO A 154 -1.46 21.06 0.73
CA PRO A 154 -0.90 19.72 0.59
C PRO A 154 -1.95 18.69 0.13
N LEU A 155 -1.54 17.66 -0.60
CA LEU A 155 -2.44 16.55 -0.94
C LEU A 155 -2.90 15.85 0.36
N LEU A 156 -4.14 15.40 0.36
CA LEU A 156 -4.70 14.61 1.45
C LEU A 156 -4.17 13.17 1.34
N TRP A 157 -3.02 12.91 1.94
CA TRP A 157 -2.40 11.59 1.92
C TRP A 157 -3.22 10.54 2.66
N PRO A 158 -3.02 9.24 2.36
CA PRO A 158 -3.66 8.15 3.07
C PRO A 158 -3.40 8.23 4.58
N GLN A 159 -4.41 7.89 5.37
CA GLN A 159 -4.32 7.92 6.83
C GLN A 159 -5.16 6.78 7.42
N LEU A 160 -4.52 5.94 8.22
CA LEU A 160 -5.16 4.90 9.00
C LEU A 160 -5.00 5.17 10.50
N GLN A 161 -5.96 4.68 11.28
CA GLN A 161 -5.93 4.78 12.73
C GLN A 161 -6.10 3.40 13.37
N VAL A 162 -5.38 3.18 14.44
CA VAL A 162 -5.44 1.98 15.29
C VAL A 162 -5.41 2.44 16.74
N SER A 163 -6.34 1.94 17.53
CA SER A 163 -6.41 2.27 18.97
C SER A 163 -5.35 1.52 19.78
N GLU A 164 -4.99 2.05 20.94
CA GLU A 164 -4.03 1.39 21.86
C GLU A 164 -4.59 0.04 22.36
N GLY A 165 -5.90 -0.07 22.55
CA GLY A 165 -6.54 -1.34 22.91
C GLY A 165 -6.36 -2.43 21.84
N GLU A 166 -6.52 -2.08 20.55
CA GLU A 166 -6.29 -3.01 19.44
C GLU A 166 -4.82 -3.45 19.40
N LYS A 167 -3.87 -2.52 19.56
CA LYS A 167 -2.44 -2.83 19.59
C LYS A 167 -2.12 -3.83 20.71
N SER A 168 -2.53 -3.51 21.94
CA SER A 168 -2.26 -4.35 23.10
C SER A 168 -2.88 -5.74 22.96
N TYR A 169 -4.14 -5.82 22.52
CA TYR A 169 -4.82 -7.09 22.29
C TYR A 169 -4.11 -7.95 21.23
N THR A 170 -3.77 -7.35 20.10
CA THR A 170 -3.15 -8.09 18.99
C THR A 170 -1.71 -8.49 19.31
N CYS A 171 -0.93 -7.63 19.97
CA CYS A 171 0.42 -7.99 20.45
C CYS A 171 0.35 -9.22 21.39
N ASN A 172 -0.59 -9.24 22.33
CA ASN A 172 -0.79 -10.37 23.23
C ASN A 172 -1.21 -11.63 22.48
N GLN A 173 -2.08 -11.53 21.47
CA GLN A 173 -2.51 -12.66 20.65
C GLN A 173 -1.32 -13.35 19.95
N PHE A 174 -0.32 -12.59 19.52
CA PHE A 174 0.89 -13.12 18.90
C PHE A 174 2.06 -13.33 19.87
N SER A 175 1.81 -13.23 21.18
CA SER A 175 2.82 -13.39 22.23
C SER A 175 4.06 -12.49 22.02
N LEU A 176 3.83 -11.27 21.56
CA LEU A 176 4.89 -10.26 21.43
C LEU A 176 5.14 -9.60 22.79
N SER A 177 6.41 -9.45 23.13
CA SER A 177 6.81 -8.89 24.43
C SER A 177 6.51 -7.40 24.51
N SER A 178 6.07 -6.93 25.66
CA SER A 178 5.99 -5.50 25.99
C SER A 178 7.30 -4.94 26.60
N GLU A 179 8.28 -5.80 26.86
CA GLU A 179 9.55 -5.41 27.51
C GLU A 179 10.48 -4.63 26.57
N ARG A 180 10.38 -4.90 25.26
CA ARG A 180 11.22 -4.26 24.26
C ARG A 180 10.36 -3.59 23.18
N PRO A 181 10.73 -2.37 22.73
CA PRO A 181 10.06 -1.74 21.62
C PRO A 181 10.26 -2.55 20.34
N MET A 182 9.21 -2.58 19.49
CA MET A 182 9.23 -3.36 18.25
C MET A 182 9.76 -2.55 17.07
N ILE A 183 10.61 -3.17 16.27
CA ILE A 183 10.95 -2.73 14.91
C ILE A 183 10.35 -3.75 13.94
N GLY A 184 9.52 -3.26 13.01
CA GLY A 184 8.92 -4.11 11.99
C GLY A 184 9.76 -4.17 10.72
N PHE A 185 9.92 -5.36 10.16
CA PHE A 185 10.53 -5.56 8.85
C PHE A 185 9.49 -6.09 7.87
N CYS A 186 9.47 -5.52 6.68
CA CYS A 186 8.67 -5.98 5.56
C CYS A 186 9.58 -6.45 4.41
N PRO A 187 10.19 -7.65 4.52
CA PRO A 187 11.21 -8.13 3.59
C PRO A 187 10.64 -8.65 2.27
N GLY A 188 9.31 -8.79 2.16
CA GLY A 188 8.63 -9.28 0.97
C GLY A 188 8.54 -8.24 -0.14
N ALA A 189 8.33 -8.72 -1.36
CA ALA A 189 7.93 -7.93 -2.52
C ALA A 189 7.18 -8.81 -3.51
N GLU A 190 5.96 -8.43 -3.89
CA GLU A 190 5.08 -9.24 -4.75
C GLU A 190 5.66 -9.49 -6.15
N PHE A 191 6.41 -8.53 -6.70
CA PHE A 191 6.93 -8.60 -8.07
C PHE A 191 8.31 -9.26 -8.22
N GLY A 192 8.75 -10.01 -7.23
CA GLY A 192 9.93 -10.86 -7.29
C GLY A 192 11.17 -10.33 -6.55
N PRO A 193 12.25 -11.13 -6.55
CA PRO A 193 13.43 -10.87 -5.71
C PRO A 193 14.21 -9.61 -6.08
N ALA A 194 14.07 -9.11 -7.32
CA ALA A 194 14.74 -7.87 -7.74
C ALA A 194 14.32 -6.61 -6.94
N LYS A 195 13.19 -6.67 -6.25
CA LYS A 195 12.70 -5.61 -5.37
C LYS A 195 12.96 -5.88 -3.88
N ARG A 196 13.61 -6.97 -3.55
CA ARG A 196 13.89 -7.38 -2.17
C ARG A 196 15.30 -6.98 -1.77
N TRP A 197 15.41 -6.30 -0.63
CA TRP A 197 16.68 -6.17 0.06
C TRP A 197 17.08 -7.56 0.56
N PRO A 198 18.35 -7.97 0.44
CA PRO A 198 18.75 -9.34 0.75
C PRO A 198 18.39 -9.77 2.17
N HIS A 199 17.94 -11.01 2.34
CA HIS A 199 17.58 -11.57 3.64
C HIS A 199 18.75 -11.52 4.62
N TYR A 200 19.99 -11.75 4.14
CA TYR A 200 21.18 -11.66 4.98
C TYR A 200 21.49 -10.24 5.47
N HIS A 201 21.11 -9.21 4.73
CA HIS A 201 21.19 -7.82 5.18
C HIS A 201 20.12 -7.51 6.24
N TYR A 202 18.89 -8.01 6.04
CA TYR A 202 17.87 -7.92 7.10
C TYR A 202 18.29 -8.65 8.37
N ALA A 203 18.94 -9.82 8.25
CA ALA A 203 19.44 -10.56 9.39
C ALA A 203 20.54 -9.79 10.15
N GLU A 204 21.47 -9.18 9.42
CA GLU A 204 22.53 -8.38 10.04
C GLU A 204 21.97 -7.14 10.75
N LEU A 205 21.00 -6.46 10.15
CA LEU A 205 20.31 -5.35 10.80
C LEU A 205 19.52 -5.82 12.04
N ALA A 206 18.86 -6.98 11.96
CA ALA A 206 18.14 -7.56 13.10
C ALA A 206 19.06 -7.85 14.29
N LYS A 207 20.24 -8.42 14.05
CA LYS A 207 21.26 -8.64 15.11
C LYS A 207 21.59 -7.36 15.85
N GLN A 208 21.91 -6.29 15.11
CA GLN A 208 22.30 -5.00 15.68
C GLN A 208 21.14 -4.41 16.51
N LEU A 209 19.92 -4.40 15.98
CA LEU A 209 18.75 -3.87 16.68
C LEU A 209 18.41 -4.67 17.95
N ILE A 210 18.52 -6.00 17.91
CA ILE A 210 18.27 -6.85 19.07
C ILE A 210 19.31 -6.62 20.15
N ASP A 211 20.59 -6.46 19.77
CA ASP A 211 21.67 -6.15 20.69
C ASP A 211 21.50 -4.74 21.31
N GLU A 212 20.85 -3.82 20.61
CA GLU A 212 20.44 -2.48 21.11
C GLU A 212 19.17 -2.52 21.98
N GLY A 213 18.55 -3.68 22.19
CA GLY A 213 17.40 -3.83 23.08
C GLY A 213 16.03 -3.77 22.41
N TYR A 214 15.95 -3.84 21.08
CA TYR A 214 14.68 -3.98 20.34
C TYR A 214 14.25 -5.43 20.21
N GLN A 215 12.97 -5.65 19.92
CA GLN A 215 12.49 -6.88 19.31
C GLN A 215 12.16 -6.61 17.84
N VAL A 216 12.38 -7.61 16.98
CA VAL A 216 12.15 -7.52 15.54
C VAL A 216 10.98 -8.41 15.15
N VAL A 217 10.04 -7.86 14.36
CA VAL A 217 8.88 -8.60 13.87
C VAL A 217 8.85 -8.53 12.34
N LEU A 218 8.80 -9.69 11.69
CA LEU A 218 8.79 -9.79 10.23
C LEU A 218 7.35 -9.92 9.74
N PHE A 219 6.96 -9.05 8.82
CA PHE A 219 5.64 -9.03 8.18
C PHE A 219 5.72 -9.41 6.71
N GLY A 220 4.70 -10.06 6.21
CA GLY A 220 4.58 -10.43 4.81
C GLY A 220 3.45 -11.42 4.58
N SER A 221 3.28 -11.79 3.31
CA SER A 221 2.38 -12.86 2.91
C SER A 221 2.98 -14.24 3.17
N ALA A 222 2.20 -15.31 2.95
CA ALA A 222 2.70 -16.69 3.04
C ALA A 222 3.88 -16.94 2.08
N LYS A 223 3.96 -16.23 0.96
CA LYS A 223 5.09 -16.30 0.02
C LYS A 223 6.41 -15.77 0.60
N ASP A 224 6.32 -14.93 1.62
CA ASP A 224 7.48 -14.29 2.24
C ASP A 224 7.96 -15.05 3.49
N HIS A 225 7.24 -16.12 3.88
CA HIS A 225 7.53 -16.89 5.09
C HIS A 225 8.92 -17.53 5.06
N GLU A 226 9.34 -18.06 3.91
CA GLU A 226 10.66 -18.68 3.75
C GLU A 226 11.79 -17.67 3.94
N ALA A 227 11.69 -16.48 3.30
CA ALA A 227 12.66 -15.41 3.48
C ALA A 227 12.72 -14.93 4.95
N GLY A 228 11.58 -14.90 5.64
CA GLY A 228 11.53 -14.63 7.07
C GLY A 228 12.24 -15.69 7.91
N ASN A 229 12.11 -16.96 7.54
CA ASN A 229 12.83 -18.05 8.22
C ASN A 229 14.34 -18.01 7.96
N GLU A 230 14.78 -17.62 6.78
CA GLU A 230 16.20 -17.41 6.47
C GLU A 230 16.81 -16.29 7.34
N ILE A 231 16.06 -15.20 7.53
CA ILE A 231 16.47 -14.11 8.44
C ILE A 231 16.58 -14.65 9.87
N LEU A 232 15.56 -15.35 10.36
CA LEU A 232 15.53 -15.91 11.72
C LEU A 232 16.66 -16.91 11.95
N ALA A 233 16.92 -17.80 10.98
CA ALA A 233 17.96 -18.84 11.07
C ALA A 233 19.39 -18.26 11.12
N ALA A 234 19.60 -17.06 10.60
CA ALA A 234 20.89 -16.38 10.66
C ALA A 234 21.20 -15.75 12.04
N LEU A 235 20.24 -15.69 12.95
CA LEU A 235 20.38 -15.18 14.31
C LEU A 235 20.86 -16.31 15.25
N ASN A 236 21.59 -15.97 16.30
CA ASN A 236 21.91 -16.93 17.37
C ASN A 236 20.67 -17.18 18.24
N ILE A 237 20.74 -18.21 19.12
CA ILE A 237 19.61 -18.64 19.95
C ILE A 237 19.06 -17.52 20.85
N GLU A 238 19.92 -16.70 21.42
CA GLU A 238 19.50 -15.58 22.27
C GLU A 238 18.79 -14.50 21.48
N GLN A 239 19.31 -14.18 20.29
CA GLN A 239 18.71 -13.20 19.38
C GLN A 239 17.38 -13.71 18.79
N GLN A 240 17.26 -15.01 18.51
CA GLN A 240 16.00 -15.61 18.01
C GLN A 240 14.84 -15.43 19.00
N ALA A 241 15.11 -15.38 20.29
CA ALA A 241 14.07 -15.11 21.30
C ALA A 241 13.41 -13.72 21.13
N TRP A 242 14.07 -12.79 20.46
CA TRP A 242 13.61 -11.42 20.20
C TRP A 242 13.29 -11.14 18.74
N CYS A 243 13.17 -12.17 17.93
CA CYS A 243 12.77 -12.06 16.52
C CYS A 243 11.59 -12.99 16.24
N ARG A 244 10.51 -12.45 15.69
CA ARG A 244 9.31 -13.21 15.31
C ARG A 244 9.04 -13.10 13.83
N ASN A 245 8.98 -14.24 13.15
CA ASN A 245 8.52 -14.29 11.76
C ASN A 245 7.00 -14.49 11.75
N LEU A 246 6.26 -13.44 11.43
CA LEU A 246 4.81 -13.45 11.29
C LEU A 246 4.35 -13.43 9.82
N ALA A 247 5.27 -13.54 8.87
CA ALA A 247 4.93 -13.61 7.45
C ALA A 247 4.03 -14.83 7.18
N GLY A 248 2.84 -14.59 6.65
CA GLY A 248 1.83 -15.64 6.42
C GLY A 248 1.04 -16.08 7.65
N GLU A 249 1.38 -15.63 8.86
CA GLU A 249 0.69 -15.98 10.10
C GLU A 249 -0.39 -14.96 10.49
N THR A 250 -0.32 -13.73 9.95
CA THR A 250 -1.29 -12.68 10.23
C THR A 250 -2.31 -12.51 9.11
N GLN A 251 -3.54 -12.19 9.50
CA GLN A 251 -4.49 -11.57 8.59
C GLN A 251 -4.06 -10.12 8.31
N LEU A 252 -4.51 -9.55 7.20
CA LEU A 252 -4.12 -8.18 6.81
C LEU A 252 -4.45 -7.15 7.90
N ASP A 253 -5.61 -7.25 8.56
CA ASP A 253 -6.00 -6.36 9.65
C ASP A 253 -5.05 -6.47 10.85
N GLN A 254 -4.66 -7.69 11.20
CA GLN A 254 -3.68 -7.93 12.27
C GLN A 254 -2.31 -7.36 11.93
N ALA A 255 -1.86 -7.50 10.67
CA ALA A 255 -0.62 -6.88 10.22
C ALA A 255 -0.68 -5.35 10.31
N VAL A 256 -1.79 -4.73 9.92
CA VAL A 256 -2.01 -3.27 10.07
C VAL A 256 -1.87 -2.85 11.54
N ILE A 257 -2.52 -3.57 12.46
CA ILE A 257 -2.49 -3.26 13.89
C ILE A 257 -1.07 -3.41 14.46
N LEU A 258 -0.37 -4.50 14.12
CA LEU A 258 0.99 -4.75 14.61
C LEU A 258 2.01 -3.77 14.04
N ILE A 259 1.86 -3.37 12.76
CA ILE A 259 2.68 -2.30 12.16
C ILE A 259 2.44 -0.98 12.91
N ALA A 260 1.20 -0.66 13.28
CA ALA A 260 0.88 0.50 14.09
C ALA A 260 1.52 0.46 15.49
N ALA A 261 1.75 -0.74 16.04
CA ALA A 261 2.41 -0.94 17.33
C ALA A 261 3.94 -0.86 17.25
N CYS A 262 4.52 -0.93 16.06
CA CYS A 262 5.97 -0.81 15.89
C CYS A 262 6.45 0.63 16.13
N LYS A 263 7.63 0.76 16.74
CA LYS A 263 8.31 2.04 16.91
C LYS A 263 8.79 2.61 15.58
N ALA A 264 9.27 1.72 14.69
CA ALA A 264 9.65 2.05 13.32
C ALA A 264 9.55 0.84 12.40
N ILE A 265 9.63 1.08 11.09
CA ILE A 265 9.52 0.06 10.05
C ILE A 265 10.72 0.16 9.10
N VAL A 266 11.27 -0.98 8.70
CA VAL A 266 12.20 -1.11 7.57
C VAL A 266 11.53 -1.97 6.50
N THR A 267 11.42 -1.47 5.30
CA THR A 267 10.60 -2.10 4.25
C THR A 267 11.21 -1.96 2.86
N ASN A 268 10.95 -2.95 2.02
CA ASN A 268 11.11 -2.78 0.57
C ASN A 268 9.97 -1.92 0.00
N ASP A 269 10.07 -1.53 -1.27
CA ASP A 269 8.94 -0.98 -2.04
C ASP A 269 7.84 -2.04 -2.16
N SER A 270 6.88 -1.99 -1.26
CA SER A 270 5.81 -3.00 -1.11
C SER A 270 4.49 -2.37 -0.63
N GLY A 271 3.42 -3.15 -0.67
CA GLY A 271 2.11 -2.71 -0.16
C GLY A 271 2.14 -2.31 1.31
N LEU A 272 2.88 -3.04 2.16
CA LEU A 272 3.00 -2.75 3.59
C LEU A 272 3.77 -1.46 3.88
N MET A 273 4.65 -1.02 2.98
CA MET A 273 5.28 0.30 3.03
C MET A 273 4.23 1.42 3.06
N HIS A 274 3.24 1.32 2.18
CA HIS A 274 2.15 2.31 2.12
C HIS A 274 1.24 2.25 3.34
N VAL A 275 1.05 1.07 3.92
CA VAL A 275 0.33 0.89 5.20
C VAL A 275 1.10 1.58 6.33
N ALA A 276 2.40 1.34 6.46
CA ALA A 276 3.23 1.97 7.47
C ALA A 276 3.24 3.50 7.35
N ALA A 277 3.32 4.02 6.12
CA ALA A 277 3.22 5.45 5.83
C ALA A 277 1.87 6.03 6.28
N ALA A 278 0.75 5.36 5.94
CA ALA A 278 -0.59 5.77 6.32
C ALA A 278 -0.85 5.72 7.83
N LEU A 279 -0.15 4.85 8.56
CA LEU A 279 -0.14 4.78 10.02
C LEU A 279 0.80 5.80 10.66
N ASN A 280 1.46 6.63 9.86
CA ASN A 280 2.41 7.65 10.29
C ASN A 280 3.55 7.06 11.14
N ARG A 281 4.00 5.84 10.82
CA ARG A 281 5.16 5.24 11.48
C ARG A 281 6.46 5.77 10.88
N PRO A 282 7.48 6.04 11.69
CA PRO A 282 8.82 6.23 11.18
C PRO A 282 9.22 5.04 10.31
N LEU A 283 9.66 5.27 9.08
CA LEU A 283 10.01 4.17 8.19
C LEU A 283 11.22 4.48 7.30
N VAL A 284 12.02 3.47 7.07
CA VAL A 284 13.09 3.45 6.06
C VAL A 284 12.63 2.55 4.92
N ALA A 285 12.47 3.14 3.74
CA ALA A 285 12.02 2.45 2.54
C ALA A 285 13.19 2.24 1.57
N LEU A 286 13.39 0.98 1.16
CA LEU A 286 14.50 0.54 0.34
C LEU A 286 14.05 0.32 -1.10
N TYR A 287 14.61 1.09 -2.02
CA TYR A 287 14.29 1.04 -3.44
C TYR A 287 15.48 0.57 -4.25
N GLY A 288 15.23 -0.36 -5.14
CA GLY A 288 16.15 -0.81 -6.17
C GLY A 288 15.69 -0.35 -7.56
N PRO A 289 15.27 -1.30 -8.43
CA PRO A 289 14.82 -0.99 -9.79
C PRO A 289 13.55 -0.14 -9.86
N SER A 290 12.66 -0.25 -8.89
CA SER A 290 11.47 0.61 -8.79
C SER A 290 11.83 2.05 -8.41
N SER A 291 10.88 2.97 -8.57
CA SER A 291 11.15 4.39 -8.35
C SER A 291 10.20 5.03 -7.36
N PRO A 292 10.72 5.74 -6.35
CA PRO A 292 9.92 6.58 -5.47
C PRO A 292 9.32 7.80 -6.21
N ASP A 293 9.81 8.12 -7.42
CA ASP A 293 9.23 9.17 -8.26
C ASP A 293 7.86 8.79 -8.84
N PHE A 294 7.41 7.56 -8.62
CA PHE A 294 6.09 7.10 -9.02
C PHE A 294 5.21 6.73 -7.81
N THR A 295 5.73 5.92 -6.90
CA THR A 295 5.00 5.41 -5.72
C THR A 295 5.82 5.58 -4.45
N PRO A 296 6.07 6.83 -3.98
CA PRO A 296 6.81 7.06 -2.75
C PRO A 296 5.98 6.67 -1.52
N PRO A 297 6.62 6.40 -0.39
CA PRO A 297 5.92 6.37 0.89
C PRO A 297 5.37 7.76 1.21
N LEU A 298 4.05 7.87 1.35
CA LEU A 298 3.36 9.16 1.56
C LEU A 298 3.35 9.51 3.06
N SER A 299 4.50 9.88 3.58
CA SER A 299 4.70 10.27 4.98
C SER A 299 5.90 11.19 5.12
N HIS A 300 5.80 12.18 6.01
CA HIS A 300 6.93 13.03 6.39
C HIS A 300 7.95 12.30 7.28
N LYS A 301 7.55 11.16 7.86
CA LYS A 301 8.39 10.29 8.69
C LYS A 301 9.07 9.17 7.90
N ALA A 302 9.12 9.29 6.57
CA ALA A 302 9.77 8.33 5.71
C ALA A 302 11.18 8.80 5.29
N ARG A 303 12.10 7.86 5.25
CA ARG A 303 13.41 7.99 4.60
C ARG A 303 13.49 6.98 3.47
N VAL A 304 13.85 7.45 2.29
CA VAL A 304 14.05 6.59 1.12
C VAL A 304 15.53 6.43 0.87
N ILE A 305 15.97 5.17 0.79
CA ILE A 305 17.33 4.84 0.36
C ILE A 305 17.26 4.23 -1.03
N ARG A 306 17.94 4.85 -1.98
CA ARG A 306 18.05 4.41 -3.35
C ARG A 306 19.38 4.84 -3.94
N LEU A 307 20.06 3.91 -4.61
CA LEU A 307 21.41 4.14 -5.16
C LEU A 307 21.44 4.34 -6.68
N ILE A 308 20.32 4.12 -7.36
CA ILE A 308 20.21 4.23 -8.83
C ILE A 308 19.10 5.22 -9.22
N THR A 309 19.14 5.70 -10.45
CA THR A 309 18.13 6.60 -11.04
C THR A 309 17.27 5.87 -12.07
N GLY A 310 16.15 6.48 -12.47
CA GLY A 310 15.25 5.92 -13.46
C GLY A 310 14.33 4.82 -12.90
N TYR A 311 13.41 4.32 -13.71
CA TYR A 311 12.52 3.22 -13.37
C TYR A 311 12.83 2.02 -14.27
N HIS A 312 13.12 0.88 -13.66
CA HIS A 312 13.41 -0.35 -14.37
C HIS A 312 12.40 -1.43 -14.00
N LYS A 313 11.62 -1.88 -14.97
CA LYS A 313 10.66 -2.98 -14.76
C LYS A 313 11.37 -4.32 -14.80
N VAL A 314 11.99 -4.70 -13.70
CA VAL A 314 12.77 -5.94 -13.58
C VAL A 314 12.10 -6.85 -12.53
N ARG A 315 11.93 -8.14 -12.88
CA ARG A 315 11.41 -9.17 -11.96
C ARG A 315 12.51 -10.02 -11.32
N LYS A 316 13.56 -10.30 -12.08
CA LYS A 316 14.80 -10.92 -11.59
C LYS A 316 15.90 -9.89 -11.59
N GLY A 317 16.67 -9.85 -10.53
CA GLY A 317 17.86 -9.03 -10.44
C GLY A 317 19.01 -9.59 -11.27
N ASP A 318 20.10 -8.88 -11.23
CA ASP A 318 21.35 -9.14 -11.96
C ASP A 318 22.42 -9.80 -11.08
N ALA A 319 22.06 -10.17 -9.86
CA ALA A 319 22.93 -10.80 -8.88
C ALA A 319 22.42 -12.20 -8.45
N ALA A 320 23.19 -12.85 -7.58
CA ALA A 320 22.84 -14.14 -7.00
C ALA A 320 21.47 -14.11 -6.31
N GLU A 321 20.78 -15.26 -6.29
CA GLU A 321 19.43 -15.43 -5.70
C GLU A 321 18.36 -14.52 -6.32
N GLY A 322 18.66 -13.88 -7.45
CA GLY A 322 17.75 -12.98 -8.15
C GLY A 322 17.63 -11.59 -7.53
N TYR A 323 18.47 -11.22 -6.59
CA TYR A 323 18.56 -9.87 -6.07
C TYR A 323 19.09 -8.88 -7.10
N HIS A 324 18.77 -7.61 -6.94
CA HIS A 324 19.33 -6.54 -7.76
C HIS A 324 20.54 -5.91 -7.05
N GLN A 325 21.64 -5.68 -7.79
CA GLN A 325 22.90 -5.18 -7.24
C GLN A 325 22.69 -3.89 -6.44
N SER A 326 21.84 -2.97 -6.92
CA SER A 326 21.58 -1.72 -6.22
C SER A 326 20.96 -1.87 -4.83
N LEU A 327 20.28 -3.00 -4.56
CA LEU A 327 19.76 -3.32 -3.22
C LEU A 327 20.82 -4.01 -2.36
N ILE A 328 21.67 -4.84 -2.97
CA ILE A 328 22.81 -5.45 -2.27
C ILE A 328 23.77 -4.35 -1.77
N ASP A 329 23.99 -3.32 -2.56
CA ASP A 329 24.91 -2.21 -2.23
C ASP A 329 24.37 -1.30 -1.12
N ILE A 330 23.08 -1.38 -0.78
CA ILE A 330 22.54 -0.73 0.43
C ILE A 330 22.96 -1.57 1.64
N THR A 331 23.92 -1.08 2.41
CA THR A 331 24.46 -1.80 3.56
C THR A 331 23.54 -1.71 4.78
N PRO A 332 23.53 -2.74 5.66
CA PRO A 332 22.79 -2.69 6.93
C PRO A 332 23.17 -1.48 7.78
N GLN A 333 24.44 -1.11 7.81
CA GLN A 333 24.93 0.07 8.54
C GLN A 333 24.26 1.36 8.06
N ARG A 334 24.15 1.55 6.75
CA ARG A 334 23.45 2.73 6.17
C ARG A 334 21.99 2.78 6.58
N VAL A 335 21.31 1.62 6.58
CA VAL A 335 19.90 1.54 7.00
C VAL A 335 19.75 1.84 8.49
N LEU A 336 20.65 1.32 9.32
CA LEU A 336 20.66 1.58 10.77
C LEU A 336 20.86 3.08 11.08
N GLU A 337 21.77 3.74 10.38
CA GLU A 337 22.02 5.18 10.54
C GLU A 337 20.77 6.02 10.24
N GLU A 338 20.08 5.75 9.13
CA GLU A 338 18.84 6.44 8.78
C GLU A 338 17.69 6.12 9.77
N LEU A 339 17.61 4.87 10.22
CA LEU A 339 16.62 4.46 11.22
C LEU A 339 16.84 5.16 12.56
N ASN A 340 18.06 5.19 13.04
CA ASN A 340 18.42 5.86 14.29
C ASN A 340 18.18 7.37 14.21
N ALA A 341 18.48 8.00 13.07
CA ALA A 341 18.18 9.41 12.84
C ALA A 341 16.66 9.70 12.92
N LEU A 342 15.83 8.81 12.38
CA LEU A 342 14.37 8.92 12.49
C LEU A 342 13.88 8.77 13.93
N LEU A 343 14.41 7.77 14.66
CA LEU A 343 14.01 7.50 16.04
C LEU A 343 14.36 8.67 16.97
N LEU A 344 15.52 9.30 16.78
CA LEU A 344 15.91 10.49 17.52
C LEU A 344 15.00 11.70 17.26
N GLN A 345 14.49 11.84 16.03
CA GLN A 345 13.53 12.90 15.67
C GLN A 345 12.16 12.72 16.34
N GLU A 346 11.77 11.49 16.65
CA GLU A 346 10.50 11.19 17.32
C GLU A 346 10.56 11.42 18.84
N GLU A 347 11.75 11.43 19.42
CA GLU A 347 11.98 11.64 20.85
C GLU A 347 12.22 13.13 21.20
N ALA A 348 12.45 13.97 20.20
CA ALA A 348 12.69 15.41 20.32
C ALA A 348 11.38 16.22 20.23
#